data_4a0489e86ad492191c722753d95413bd
#
_entry.id   4a0489e86ad492191c722753d95413bd
#
_cell.length_a   1.000
_cell.length_b   1.000
_cell.length_c   1.000
_cell.angle_alpha   90.00
_cell.angle_beta   90.00
_cell.angle_gamma   90.00
#
_symmetry.space_group_name_H-M   'P 1'
#
loop_
_entity.id
_entity.type
_entity.pdbx_description
1 polymer ?
#
loop_
_entity_poly.entity_id
_entity_poly.type
_entity_poly.pdbx_seq_one_letter_code
_entity_poly.pdbx_strand_id
1 'polypeptide(L)'
;MKELLRDSRVVRLLVANSLGSIGSGITIFSVPWLLVNQPGGSEAYRHVTIATTIVLFLIMPWYGAKIDRSSRRSMVLFSELFGASATLSMALLGLALGGFGTAQLMVIYLLGMLYYTLHYPAKWAMVQQIFDRSQYQSLTGLMEVQGQAAMLLAGALGGVAVSHLPLWVILLIDCGTYLAAFFIERGIPYEATHLRAAATAESAGAGPSRSGVLDGVAEGWRWLAERPALAVFLTASLMPFVVVMAGNYLVPVYVTETLRAGPGTFAVSEVAFAVGAMGAGFLLPRLLSRQRVGTLLPLIMAVFLVGLILQATLPFTAVFVGAMVLLGFGNAGSRVGRSALMLQVVPNAVMGRVTVFFSVVDRVLRTLLVSSMVVVDVWGAQAGFGVLLAVMLVGLVAAWISRKRLPVVPA
;
A
#
# COMPACT_ATOMS: atom_id res chain seq x y z
N MET A 1 -15.53 17.36 9.28
CA MET A 1 -14.61 17.55 8.14
C MET A 1 -14.21 19.01 7.93
N LYS A 2 -15.16 19.98 7.85
CA LYS A 2 -14.81 21.42 7.72
C LYS A 2 -13.99 21.97 8.91
N GLU A 3 -14.22 21.51 10.13
CA GLU A 3 -13.46 21.90 11.31
C GLU A 3 -12.02 21.37 11.30
N LEU A 4 -11.83 20.13 10.85
CA LEU A 4 -10.49 19.54 10.70
C LEU A 4 -9.64 20.32 9.68
N LEU A 5 -10.22 20.79 8.59
CA LEU A 5 -9.51 21.59 7.60
C LEU A 5 -9.16 23.02 8.07
N ARG A 6 -9.67 23.47 9.22
CA ARG A 6 -9.26 24.71 9.88
C ARG A 6 -8.04 24.51 10.79
N ASP A 7 -7.73 23.26 11.17
CA ASP A 7 -6.52 22.97 11.95
C ASP A 7 -5.29 23.02 11.04
N SER A 8 -4.39 23.94 11.32
CA SER A 8 -3.17 24.14 10.54
C SER A 8 -2.26 22.89 10.54
N ARG A 9 -2.34 22.03 11.58
CA ARG A 9 -1.61 20.76 11.67
C ARG A 9 -2.11 19.78 10.61
N VAL A 10 -3.44 19.68 10.45
CA VAL A 10 -4.09 18.83 9.44
C VAL A 10 -3.72 19.31 8.04
N VAL A 11 -3.83 20.60 7.77
CA VAL A 11 -3.49 21.17 6.46
C VAL A 11 -2.03 20.91 6.10
N ARG A 12 -1.10 21.17 7.02
CA ARG A 12 0.34 20.90 6.81
C ARG A 12 0.60 19.42 6.54
N LEU A 13 -0.01 18.53 7.32
CA LEU A 13 0.11 17.09 7.14
C LEU A 13 -0.39 16.65 5.76
N LEU A 14 -1.56 17.13 5.33
CA LEU A 14 -2.15 16.77 4.03
C LEU A 14 -1.31 17.33 2.86
N VAL A 15 -0.83 18.57 2.97
CA VAL A 15 0.02 19.18 1.92
C VAL A 15 1.34 18.44 1.81
N ALA A 16 2.04 18.19 2.92
CA ALA A 16 3.29 17.43 2.91
C ALA A 16 3.08 16.03 2.31
N ASN A 17 2.04 15.32 2.77
CA ASN A 17 1.71 14.00 2.25
C ASN A 17 1.33 14.02 0.75
N SER A 18 0.65 15.05 0.28
CA SER A 18 0.32 15.19 -1.16
C SER A 18 1.57 15.40 -2.00
N LEU A 19 2.47 16.29 -1.58
CA LEU A 19 3.73 16.55 -2.27
C LEU A 19 4.58 15.28 -2.35
N GLY A 20 4.85 14.62 -1.22
CA GLY A 20 5.63 13.39 -1.19
C GLY A 20 4.95 12.25 -1.97
N SER A 21 3.62 12.09 -1.88
CA SER A 21 2.91 11.05 -2.62
C SER A 21 2.88 11.28 -4.13
N ILE A 22 2.82 12.52 -4.60
CA ILE A 22 2.85 12.83 -6.04
C ILE A 22 4.27 12.62 -6.58
N GLY A 23 5.31 13.17 -5.93
CA GLY A 23 6.70 13.03 -6.38
C GLY A 23 7.13 11.56 -6.42
N SER A 24 7.05 10.87 -5.28
CA SER A 24 7.40 9.46 -5.20
C SER A 24 6.51 8.57 -6.07
N GLY A 25 5.25 8.94 -6.26
CA GLY A 25 4.35 8.25 -7.16
C GLY A 25 4.80 8.33 -8.62
N ILE A 26 5.22 9.50 -9.10
CA ILE A 26 5.79 9.66 -10.46
C ILE A 26 6.99 8.73 -10.63
N THR A 27 7.91 8.69 -9.65
CA THR A 27 9.09 7.82 -9.66
C THR A 27 8.69 6.33 -9.67
N ILE A 28 7.71 5.94 -8.85
CA ILE A 28 7.22 4.56 -8.76
C ILE A 28 6.57 4.07 -10.06
N PHE A 29 5.94 4.94 -10.82
CA PHE A 29 5.42 4.58 -12.15
C PHE A 29 6.51 4.57 -13.22
N SER A 30 7.42 5.53 -13.18
CA SER A 30 8.46 5.69 -14.20
C SER A 30 9.53 4.60 -14.14
N VAL A 31 10.00 4.23 -12.94
CA VAL A 31 11.14 3.30 -12.79
C VAL A 31 10.80 1.88 -13.24
N PRO A 32 9.69 1.23 -12.84
CA PRO A 32 9.30 -0.07 -13.38
C PRO A 32 9.13 -0.05 -14.90
N TRP A 33 8.50 1.00 -15.43
CA TRP A 33 8.32 1.16 -16.87
C TRP A 33 9.66 1.19 -17.60
N LEU A 34 10.59 2.04 -17.18
CA LEU A 34 11.92 2.14 -17.77
C LEU A 34 12.72 0.85 -17.61
N LEU A 35 12.59 0.17 -16.46
CA LEU A 35 13.29 -1.07 -16.18
C LEU A 35 12.83 -2.20 -17.11
N VAL A 36 11.50 -2.39 -17.26
CA VAL A 36 10.93 -3.43 -18.13
C VAL A 36 11.32 -3.23 -19.60
N ASN A 37 11.53 -1.98 -20.04
CA ASN A 37 11.95 -1.66 -21.40
C ASN A 37 13.48 -1.79 -21.65
N GLN A 38 14.28 -2.16 -20.64
CA GLN A 38 15.69 -2.52 -20.83
C GLN A 38 15.82 -3.96 -21.38
N PRO A 39 16.92 -4.28 -22.09
CA PRO A 39 17.23 -5.68 -22.42
C PRO A 39 17.29 -6.56 -21.16
N GLY A 40 16.49 -7.65 -21.09
CA GLY A 40 16.35 -8.49 -19.89
C GLY A 40 15.65 -7.80 -18.71
N GLY A 41 14.98 -6.66 -18.95
CA GLY A 41 14.43 -5.80 -17.92
C GLY A 41 13.27 -6.41 -17.14
N SER A 42 12.41 -7.19 -17.77
CA SER A 42 11.31 -7.91 -17.08
C SER A 42 11.84 -8.88 -16.03
N GLU A 43 12.91 -9.63 -16.37
CA GLU A 43 13.58 -10.53 -15.43
C GLU A 43 14.25 -9.75 -14.28
N ALA A 44 14.98 -8.69 -14.60
CA ALA A 44 15.60 -7.82 -13.61
C ALA A 44 14.56 -7.18 -12.66
N TYR A 45 13.42 -6.74 -13.21
CA TYR A 45 12.33 -6.18 -12.41
C TYR A 45 11.72 -7.22 -11.47
N ARG A 46 11.54 -8.45 -11.93
CA ARG A 46 11.10 -9.55 -11.08
C ARG A 46 12.09 -9.81 -9.94
N HIS A 47 13.38 -9.95 -10.24
CA HIS A 47 14.40 -10.20 -9.23
C HIS A 47 14.47 -9.10 -8.18
N VAL A 48 14.48 -7.83 -8.59
CA VAL A 48 14.52 -6.71 -7.64
C VAL A 48 13.24 -6.64 -6.81
N THR A 49 12.07 -6.94 -7.37
CA THR A 49 10.80 -6.94 -6.63
C THR A 49 10.78 -8.02 -5.56
N ILE A 50 11.22 -9.25 -5.87
CA ILE A 50 11.31 -10.34 -4.91
C ILE A 50 12.34 -10.00 -3.83
N ALA A 51 13.56 -9.61 -4.21
CA ALA A 51 14.62 -9.26 -3.28
C ALA A 51 14.19 -8.13 -2.34
N THR A 52 13.60 -7.07 -2.90
CA THR A 52 13.07 -5.94 -2.13
C THR A 52 12.00 -6.39 -1.13
N THR A 53 11.06 -7.21 -1.56
CA THR A 53 9.98 -7.72 -0.69
C THR A 53 10.54 -8.48 0.51
N ILE A 54 11.53 -9.36 0.28
CA ILE A 54 12.20 -10.12 1.33
C ILE A 54 12.98 -9.20 2.27
N VAL A 55 13.80 -8.30 1.73
CA VAL A 55 14.61 -7.37 2.52
C VAL A 55 13.73 -6.49 3.41
N LEU A 56 12.64 -5.94 2.85
CA LEU A 56 11.73 -5.09 3.60
C LEU A 56 10.95 -5.87 4.66
N PHE A 57 10.60 -7.12 4.39
CA PHE A 57 10.00 -8.01 5.40
C PHE A 57 10.91 -8.19 6.62
N LEU A 58 12.20 -8.39 6.39
CA LEU A 58 13.20 -8.57 7.46
C LEU A 58 13.47 -7.28 8.25
N ILE A 59 13.46 -6.13 7.60
CA ILE A 59 13.73 -4.82 8.23
C ILE A 59 12.56 -4.34 9.11
N MET A 60 11.32 -4.63 8.73
CA MET A 60 10.13 -4.06 9.37
C MET A 60 10.01 -4.27 10.88
N PRO A 61 10.27 -5.46 11.46
CA PRO A 61 10.16 -5.64 12.91
C PRO A 61 11.15 -4.77 13.68
N TRP A 62 12.39 -4.67 13.18
CA TRP A 62 13.40 -3.81 13.76
C TRP A 62 13.03 -2.32 13.65
N TYR A 63 12.54 -1.91 12.49
CA TYR A 63 12.15 -0.52 12.27
C TYR A 63 10.92 -0.12 13.10
N GLY A 64 9.92 -0.99 13.24
CA GLY A 64 8.78 -0.77 14.14
C GLY A 64 9.23 -0.52 15.59
N ALA A 65 10.13 -1.37 16.11
CA ALA A 65 10.70 -1.19 17.45
C ALA A 65 11.51 0.13 17.56
N LYS A 66 12.15 0.58 16.48
CA LYS A 66 12.87 1.86 16.44
C LYS A 66 11.91 3.05 16.51
N ILE A 67 10.78 3.00 15.82
CA ILE A 67 9.73 4.04 15.88
C ILE A 67 9.21 4.20 17.30
N ASP A 68 8.92 3.09 18.00
CA ASP A 68 8.37 3.11 19.36
C ASP A 68 9.34 3.71 20.39
N ARG A 69 10.66 3.55 20.16
CA ARG A 69 11.73 4.06 21.04
C ARG A 69 12.29 5.41 20.63
N SER A 70 11.78 6.03 19.57
CA SER A 70 12.31 7.28 19.03
C SER A 70 11.21 8.34 18.92
N SER A 71 11.59 9.59 18.75
CA SER A 71 10.66 10.64 18.38
C SER A 71 10.03 10.33 17.03
N ARG A 72 8.72 10.14 16.98
CA ARG A 72 7.98 9.78 15.77
C ARG A 72 8.14 10.83 14.67
N ARG A 73 8.18 12.13 15.04
CA ARG A 73 8.51 13.22 14.12
C ARG A 73 9.91 13.08 13.55
N SER A 74 10.91 12.77 14.39
CA SER A 74 12.29 12.58 13.91
C SER A 74 12.40 11.42 12.92
N MET A 75 11.60 10.34 13.11
CA MET A 75 11.57 9.20 12.17
C MET A 75 10.94 9.59 10.83
N VAL A 76 9.88 10.40 10.84
CA VAL A 76 9.28 10.93 9.61
C VAL A 76 10.27 11.83 8.88
N LEU A 77 10.87 12.81 9.58
CA LEU A 77 11.87 13.72 9.00
C LEU A 77 13.10 12.97 8.46
N PHE A 78 13.54 11.91 9.16
CA PHE A 78 14.61 11.03 8.68
C PHE A 78 14.23 10.36 7.36
N SER A 79 13.00 9.85 7.23
CA SER A 79 12.55 9.22 5.98
C SER A 79 12.48 10.21 4.81
N GLU A 80 12.06 11.46 5.05
CA GLU A 80 12.07 12.51 4.02
C GLU A 80 13.50 12.86 3.56
N LEU A 81 14.43 13.03 4.51
CA LEU A 81 15.83 13.28 4.18
C LEU A 81 16.49 12.09 3.48
N PHE A 82 16.14 10.86 3.87
CA PHE A 82 16.57 9.64 3.18
C PHE A 82 16.07 9.64 1.73
N GLY A 83 14.77 9.89 1.50
CA GLY A 83 14.20 9.98 0.16
C GLY A 83 14.89 11.06 -0.69
N ALA A 84 15.03 12.26 -0.15
CA ALA A 84 15.71 13.38 -0.83
C ALA A 84 17.17 13.06 -1.19
N SER A 85 17.95 12.53 -0.23
CA SER A 85 19.35 12.19 -0.47
C SER A 85 19.51 11.05 -1.48
N ALA A 86 18.65 10.03 -1.41
CA ALA A 86 18.67 8.91 -2.33
C ALA A 86 18.34 9.36 -3.77
N THR A 87 17.25 10.11 -3.95
CA THR A 87 16.84 10.60 -5.29
C THR A 87 17.84 11.59 -5.85
N LEU A 88 18.39 12.52 -5.02
CA LEU A 88 19.44 13.45 -5.46
C LEU A 88 20.71 12.71 -5.91
N SER A 89 21.18 11.74 -5.12
CA SER A 89 22.40 10.99 -5.44
C SER A 89 22.23 10.24 -6.76
N MET A 90 21.07 9.60 -6.96
CA MET A 90 20.76 8.88 -8.19
C MET A 90 20.57 9.83 -9.38
N ALA A 91 19.96 11.00 -9.18
CA ALA A 91 19.84 12.01 -10.24
C ALA A 91 21.21 12.51 -10.72
N LEU A 92 22.10 12.83 -9.78
CA LEU A 92 23.47 13.26 -10.09
C LEU A 92 24.26 12.15 -10.80
N LEU A 93 24.09 10.88 -10.36
CA LEU A 93 24.71 9.74 -11.03
C LEU A 93 24.20 9.58 -12.46
N GLY A 94 22.88 9.69 -12.68
CA GLY A 94 22.30 9.59 -14.01
C GLY A 94 22.73 10.73 -14.94
N LEU A 95 22.87 11.93 -14.39
CA LEU A 95 23.40 13.10 -15.12
C LEU A 95 24.87 12.86 -15.52
N ALA A 96 25.70 12.35 -14.61
CA ALA A 96 27.11 12.08 -14.86
C ALA A 96 27.36 10.95 -15.87
N LEU A 97 26.50 9.92 -15.87
CA LEU A 97 26.60 8.77 -16.77
C LEU A 97 25.85 8.97 -18.10
N GLY A 98 25.09 10.05 -18.25
CA GLY A 98 24.24 10.29 -19.42
C GLY A 98 23.01 9.39 -19.51
N GLY A 99 22.65 8.67 -18.44
CA GLY A 99 21.50 7.78 -18.39
C GLY A 99 21.58 6.74 -17.28
N PHE A 100 20.66 5.77 -17.33
CA PHE A 100 20.56 4.69 -16.36
C PHE A 100 20.53 3.33 -17.03
N GLY A 101 21.36 2.42 -16.59
CA GLY A 101 21.28 1.00 -16.94
C GLY A 101 20.38 0.23 -15.99
N THR A 102 20.21 -1.05 -16.26
CA THR A 102 19.36 -1.97 -15.48
C THR A 102 19.70 -1.96 -13.98
N ALA A 103 20.99 -2.03 -13.63
CA ALA A 103 21.42 -2.06 -12.22
C ALA A 103 21.05 -0.79 -11.47
N GLN A 104 21.23 0.39 -12.06
CA GLN A 104 20.87 1.67 -11.45
C GLN A 104 19.35 1.78 -11.26
N LEU A 105 18.55 1.34 -12.24
CA LEU A 105 17.09 1.31 -12.12
C LEU A 105 16.62 0.37 -11.00
N MET A 106 17.27 -0.80 -10.83
CA MET A 106 16.99 -1.71 -9.71
C MET A 106 17.30 -1.05 -8.35
N VAL A 107 18.41 -0.30 -8.26
CA VAL A 107 18.76 0.44 -7.03
C VAL A 107 17.73 1.53 -6.75
N ILE A 108 17.31 2.31 -7.74
CA ILE A 108 16.28 3.36 -7.56
C ILE A 108 14.97 2.73 -7.08
N TYR A 109 14.56 1.61 -7.67
CA TYR A 109 13.37 0.87 -7.23
C TYR A 109 13.46 0.45 -5.77
N LEU A 110 14.58 -0.16 -5.36
CA LEU A 110 14.82 -0.58 -3.97
C LEU A 110 14.77 0.60 -3.00
N LEU A 111 15.43 1.73 -3.32
CA LEU A 111 15.46 2.94 -2.49
C LEU A 111 14.06 3.54 -2.34
N GLY A 112 13.26 3.59 -3.41
CA GLY A 112 11.88 4.05 -3.36
C GLY A 112 11.00 3.17 -2.46
N MET A 113 11.10 1.84 -2.58
CA MET A 113 10.37 0.91 -1.72
C MET A 113 10.81 0.99 -0.25
N LEU A 114 12.10 1.22 -0.02
CA LEU A 114 12.63 1.42 1.32
C LEU A 114 12.09 2.72 1.94
N TYR A 115 12.04 3.82 1.17
CA TYR A 115 11.41 5.06 1.62
C TYR A 115 9.96 4.81 2.08
N TYR A 116 9.13 4.16 1.29
CA TYR A 116 7.75 3.83 1.66
C TYR A 116 7.66 3.04 2.96
N THR A 117 8.54 2.04 3.10
CA THR A 117 8.59 1.18 4.30
C THR A 117 9.00 1.96 5.55
N LEU A 118 9.85 2.95 5.42
CA LEU A 118 10.28 3.82 6.52
C LEU A 118 9.24 4.90 6.83
N HIS A 119 8.71 5.56 5.81
CA HIS A 119 7.86 6.75 5.96
C HIS A 119 6.48 6.43 6.53
N TYR A 120 5.74 5.48 5.93
CA TYR A 120 4.33 5.27 6.27
C TYR A 120 4.06 4.87 7.72
N PRO A 121 4.78 3.89 8.33
CA PRO A 121 4.57 3.55 9.73
C PRO A 121 4.91 4.69 10.68
N ALA A 122 6.00 5.42 10.42
CA ALA A 122 6.41 6.56 11.22
C ALA A 122 5.37 7.69 11.18
N LYS A 123 4.84 7.98 9.98
CA LYS A 123 3.79 8.97 9.77
C LYS A 123 2.51 8.62 10.53
N TRP A 124 2.01 7.39 10.39
CA TRP A 124 0.82 6.97 11.13
C TRP A 124 1.02 7.03 12.64
N ALA A 125 2.19 6.64 13.14
CA ALA A 125 2.54 6.78 14.55
C ALA A 125 2.57 8.26 14.99
N MET A 126 3.10 9.16 14.16
CA MET A 126 3.11 10.60 14.42
C MET A 126 1.70 11.17 14.45
N VAL A 127 0.84 10.80 13.51
CA VAL A 127 -0.58 11.21 13.44
C VAL A 127 -1.32 10.82 14.72
N GLN A 128 -1.15 9.59 15.19
CA GLN A 128 -1.75 9.11 16.43
C GLN A 128 -1.31 9.89 17.68
N GLN A 129 -0.18 10.57 17.63
CA GLN A 129 0.33 11.35 18.75
C GLN A 129 -0.08 12.81 18.71
N ILE A 130 -0.30 13.37 17.52
CA ILE A 130 -0.63 14.78 17.33
C ILE A 130 -2.15 15.04 17.53
N PHE A 131 -2.99 14.05 17.20
CA PHE A 131 -4.43 14.19 17.14
C PHE A 131 -5.13 13.31 18.17
N ASP A 132 -6.32 13.74 18.60
CA ASP A 132 -7.16 13.00 19.54
C ASP A 132 -7.86 11.81 18.87
N ARG A 133 -8.15 10.76 19.65
CA ARG A 133 -8.83 9.56 19.16
C ARG A 133 -10.18 9.85 18.49
N SER A 134 -10.92 10.86 18.95
CA SER A 134 -12.18 11.31 18.37
C SER A 134 -12.04 11.83 16.93
N GLN A 135 -10.85 12.31 16.56
CA GLN A 135 -10.54 12.85 15.24
C GLN A 135 -10.05 11.78 14.25
N TYR A 136 -9.59 10.60 14.72
CA TYR A 136 -8.91 9.59 13.90
C TYR A 136 -9.76 9.12 12.73
N GLN A 137 -11.04 8.85 12.93
CA GLN A 137 -11.91 8.35 11.88
C GLN A 137 -12.02 9.35 10.71
N SER A 138 -12.28 10.61 11.04
CA SER A 138 -12.41 11.68 10.05
C SER A 138 -11.09 12.01 9.37
N LEU A 139 -9.98 11.99 10.13
CA LEU A 139 -8.64 12.24 9.61
C LEU A 139 -8.17 11.11 8.69
N THR A 140 -8.40 9.85 9.07
CA THR A 140 -8.11 8.68 8.24
C THR A 140 -8.88 8.74 6.92
N GLY A 141 -10.17 9.09 6.97
CA GLY A 141 -10.97 9.27 5.75
C GLY A 141 -10.43 10.38 4.84
N LEU A 142 -10.01 11.51 5.43
CA LEU A 142 -9.44 12.63 4.69
C LEU A 142 -8.08 12.28 4.06
N MET A 143 -7.21 11.56 4.80
CA MET A 143 -5.93 11.07 4.29
C MET A 143 -6.11 10.01 3.19
N GLU A 144 -7.13 9.16 3.28
CA GLU A 144 -7.44 8.20 2.22
C GLU A 144 -7.87 8.92 0.92
N VAL A 145 -8.78 9.89 1.00
CA VAL A 145 -9.19 10.70 -0.15
C VAL A 145 -7.99 11.43 -0.76
N GLN A 146 -7.15 12.05 0.08
CA GLN A 146 -5.93 12.72 -0.36
C GLN A 146 -4.97 11.74 -1.04
N GLY A 147 -4.76 10.54 -0.46
CA GLY A 147 -3.89 9.51 -1.02
C GLY A 147 -4.38 9.02 -2.39
N GLN A 148 -5.69 8.80 -2.56
CA GLN A 148 -6.26 8.42 -3.85
C GLN A 148 -6.13 9.53 -4.90
N ALA A 149 -6.36 10.78 -4.51
CA ALA A 149 -6.17 11.92 -5.41
C ALA A 149 -4.70 12.09 -5.83
N ALA A 150 -3.76 11.93 -4.89
CA ALA A 150 -2.33 11.97 -5.18
C ALA A 150 -1.89 10.83 -6.11
N MET A 151 -2.42 9.62 -5.92
CA MET A 151 -2.13 8.46 -6.78
C MET A 151 -2.66 8.66 -8.20
N LEU A 152 -3.87 9.22 -8.36
CA LEU A 152 -4.43 9.63 -9.65
C LEU A 152 -3.51 10.61 -10.38
N LEU A 153 -3.11 11.69 -9.69
CA LEU A 153 -2.23 12.70 -10.26
C LEU A 153 -0.86 12.14 -10.59
N ALA A 154 -0.28 11.32 -9.71
CA ALA A 154 1.01 10.69 -9.93
C ALA A 154 0.99 9.73 -11.13
N GLY A 155 -0.06 8.92 -11.30
CA GLY A 155 -0.22 8.04 -12.46
C GLY A 155 -0.32 8.82 -13.77
N ALA A 156 -1.17 9.86 -13.81
CA ALA A 156 -1.32 10.71 -14.99
C ALA A 156 -0.02 11.47 -15.33
N LEU A 157 0.61 12.11 -14.32
CA LEU A 157 1.85 12.85 -14.49
C LEU A 157 3.03 11.92 -14.78
N GLY A 158 3.08 10.72 -14.18
CA GLY A 158 4.13 9.73 -14.38
C GLY A 158 4.20 9.25 -15.82
N GLY A 159 3.06 8.95 -16.45
CA GLY A 159 3.01 8.55 -17.85
C GLY A 159 3.47 9.66 -18.81
N VAL A 160 3.11 10.91 -18.52
CA VAL A 160 3.59 12.08 -19.29
C VAL A 160 5.09 12.32 -19.02
N ALA A 161 5.50 12.29 -17.76
CA ALA A 161 6.87 12.56 -17.38
C ALA A 161 7.86 11.56 -18.00
N VAL A 162 7.57 10.26 -17.94
CA VAL A 162 8.46 9.23 -18.51
C VAL A 162 8.59 9.33 -20.04
N SER A 163 7.59 9.90 -20.70
CA SER A 163 7.61 10.07 -22.16
C SER A 163 8.37 11.31 -22.64
N HIS A 164 8.53 12.34 -21.78
CA HIS A 164 9.04 13.64 -22.17
C HIS A 164 10.25 14.11 -21.37
N LEU A 165 10.50 13.54 -20.20
CA LEU A 165 11.59 13.95 -19.31
C LEU A 165 12.59 12.81 -19.10
N PRO A 166 13.88 13.10 -19.09
CA PRO A 166 14.86 12.11 -18.66
C PRO A 166 14.69 11.80 -17.17
N LEU A 167 14.96 10.55 -16.77
CA LEU A 167 14.70 10.06 -15.40
C LEU A 167 15.43 10.92 -14.33
N TRP A 168 16.62 11.43 -14.60
CA TRP A 168 17.33 12.28 -13.64
C TRP A 168 16.55 13.56 -13.29
N VAL A 169 15.77 14.14 -14.23
CA VAL A 169 14.87 15.27 -13.96
C VAL A 169 13.73 14.85 -13.07
N ILE A 170 13.12 13.68 -13.34
CA ILE A 170 12.03 13.13 -12.51
C ILE A 170 12.53 12.93 -11.06
N LEU A 171 13.72 12.38 -10.89
CA LEU A 171 14.33 12.20 -9.56
C LEU A 171 14.66 13.53 -8.86
N LEU A 172 15.03 14.60 -9.59
CA LEU A 172 15.20 15.94 -9.01
C LEU A 172 13.87 16.56 -8.55
N ILE A 173 12.79 16.35 -9.32
CA ILE A 173 11.44 16.78 -8.91
C ILE A 173 11.05 16.05 -7.62
N ASP A 174 11.26 14.75 -7.56
CA ASP A 174 10.96 13.93 -6.38
C ASP A 174 11.79 14.37 -5.16
N CYS A 175 13.09 14.62 -5.35
CA CYS A 175 13.95 15.22 -4.31
C CYS A 175 13.35 16.53 -3.77
N GLY A 176 12.91 17.40 -4.66
CA GLY A 176 12.28 18.68 -4.29
C GLY A 176 11.00 18.49 -3.48
N THR A 177 10.19 17.51 -3.83
CA THR A 177 8.96 17.19 -3.06
C THR A 177 9.25 16.64 -1.67
N TYR A 178 10.28 15.78 -1.50
CA TYR A 178 10.73 15.31 -0.19
C TYR A 178 11.26 16.43 0.68
N LEU A 179 12.07 17.33 0.13
CA LEU A 179 12.57 18.49 0.88
C LEU A 179 11.43 19.43 1.29
N ALA A 180 10.46 19.69 0.40
CA ALA A 180 9.30 20.50 0.72
C ALA A 180 8.47 19.85 1.85
N ALA A 181 8.20 18.53 1.77
CA ALA A 181 7.53 17.77 2.81
C ALA A 181 8.27 17.83 4.15
N PHE A 182 9.60 17.65 4.13
CA PHE A 182 10.46 17.78 5.32
C PHE A 182 10.27 19.13 6.03
N PHE A 183 10.34 20.26 5.31
CA PHE A 183 10.20 21.58 5.93
C PHE A 183 8.79 21.82 6.46
N ILE A 184 7.76 21.35 5.75
CA ILE A 184 6.37 21.48 6.19
C ILE A 184 6.13 20.66 7.46
N GLU A 185 6.58 19.39 7.49
CA GLU A 185 6.40 18.47 8.62
C GLU A 185 7.23 18.90 9.84
N ARG A 186 8.42 19.45 9.63
CA ARG A 186 9.23 20.06 10.70
C ARG A 186 8.49 21.20 11.40
N GLY A 187 7.65 21.92 10.68
CA GLY A 187 6.84 23.01 11.21
C GLY A 187 5.59 22.58 11.97
N ILE A 188 5.25 21.28 12.02
CA ILE A 188 4.10 20.77 12.76
C ILE A 188 4.43 20.74 14.26
N PRO A 189 3.62 21.36 15.16
CA PRO A 189 3.80 21.23 16.60
C PRO A 189 3.74 19.76 17.04
N TYR A 190 4.72 19.30 17.81
CA TYR A 190 4.84 17.91 18.22
C TYR A 190 5.51 17.79 19.59
N GLU A 191 4.94 16.98 20.45
CA GLU A 191 5.54 16.58 21.74
C GLU A 191 5.69 15.05 21.79
N ALA A 192 6.87 14.60 22.24
CA ALA A 192 7.17 13.16 22.37
C ALA A 192 6.61 12.60 23.70
N THR A 193 5.30 12.71 23.93
CA THR A 193 4.64 12.32 25.20
C THR A 193 4.82 10.83 25.50
N HIS A 194 4.86 9.96 24.48
CA HIS A 194 5.11 8.52 24.65
C HIS A 194 6.49 8.21 25.25
N LEU A 195 7.54 8.99 24.90
CA LEU A 195 8.87 8.80 25.46
C LEU A 195 8.91 9.27 26.94
N ARG A 196 8.20 10.36 27.27
CA ARG A 196 8.09 10.81 28.66
C ARG A 196 7.34 9.77 29.50
N ALA A 197 6.22 9.23 28.97
CA ALA A 197 5.45 8.19 29.66
C ALA A 197 6.29 6.91 29.89
N ALA A 198 7.06 6.49 28.90
CA ALA A 198 7.96 5.36 29.03
C ALA A 198 9.06 5.57 30.09
N ALA A 199 9.71 6.74 30.10
CA ALA A 199 10.70 7.10 31.10
C ALA A 199 10.12 7.16 32.52
N THR A 200 8.88 7.64 32.68
CA THR A 200 8.18 7.67 33.98
C THR A 200 7.83 6.25 34.45
N ALA A 201 7.41 5.36 33.55
CA ALA A 201 7.11 3.96 33.87
C ALA A 201 8.37 3.18 34.28
N GLU A 202 9.49 3.39 33.59
CA GLU A 202 10.79 2.81 33.96
C GLU A 202 11.26 3.29 35.33
N SER A 203 11.09 4.58 35.62
CA SER A 203 11.42 5.16 36.94
C SER A 203 10.53 4.63 38.07
N ALA A 204 9.31 4.19 37.76
CA ALA A 204 8.35 3.59 38.69
C ALA A 204 8.55 2.08 38.88
N GLY A 205 9.60 1.47 38.29
CA GLY A 205 9.90 0.03 38.43
C GLY A 205 8.97 -0.88 37.59
N ALA A 206 8.09 -0.32 36.78
CA ALA A 206 7.36 -1.07 35.78
C ALA A 206 8.31 -1.34 34.61
N GLY A 207 8.90 -2.54 34.60
CA GLY A 207 9.76 -2.96 33.50
C GLY A 207 9.07 -2.74 32.15
N PRO A 208 9.82 -2.46 31.06
CA PRO A 208 9.23 -2.23 29.75
C PRO A 208 8.34 -3.44 29.42
N SER A 209 7.08 -3.17 29.10
CA SER A 209 6.17 -4.19 28.60
C SER A 209 6.79 -4.75 27.28
N ARG A 210 7.53 -5.84 27.46
CA ARG A 210 8.22 -6.57 26.37
C ARG A 210 7.25 -7.43 25.59
N SER A 211 6.03 -6.98 25.36
CA SER A 211 5.17 -7.67 24.40
C SER A 211 5.77 -7.44 23.00
N GLY A 212 6.60 -8.36 22.58
CA GLY A 212 7.20 -8.33 21.24
C GLY A 212 6.10 -8.43 20.17
N VAL A 213 6.43 -8.08 18.94
CA VAL A 213 5.52 -8.27 17.79
C VAL A 213 5.02 -9.73 17.76
N LEU A 214 5.87 -10.69 18.12
CA LEU A 214 5.52 -12.12 18.18
C LEU A 214 4.45 -12.43 19.24
N ASP A 215 4.48 -11.78 20.39
CA ASP A 215 3.47 -11.96 21.45
C ASP A 215 2.12 -11.41 20.97
N GLY A 216 2.11 -10.23 20.33
CA GLY A 216 0.92 -9.65 19.74
C GLY A 216 0.31 -10.53 18.63
N VAL A 217 1.16 -11.14 17.79
CA VAL A 217 0.73 -12.11 16.76
C VAL A 217 0.13 -13.35 17.41
N ALA A 218 0.79 -13.91 18.44
CA ALA A 218 0.32 -15.12 19.12
C ALA A 218 -1.01 -14.89 19.84
N GLU A 219 -1.19 -13.73 20.48
CA GLU A 219 -2.46 -13.37 21.13
C GLU A 219 -3.58 -13.10 20.13
N GLY A 220 -3.28 -12.40 19.02
CA GLY A 220 -4.21 -12.20 17.93
C GLY A 220 -4.68 -13.54 17.33
N TRP A 221 -3.73 -14.47 17.13
CA TRP A 221 -4.03 -15.82 16.66
C TRP A 221 -4.90 -16.60 17.65
N ARG A 222 -4.59 -16.61 18.96
CA ARG A 222 -5.41 -17.32 19.96
C ARG A 222 -6.86 -16.85 19.93
N TRP A 223 -7.09 -15.53 19.87
CA TRP A 223 -8.43 -14.98 19.80
C TRP A 223 -9.18 -15.40 18.52
N LEU A 224 -8.47 -15.45 17.38
CA LEU A 224 -9.03 -15.88 16.09
C LEU A 224 -9.23 -17.39 16.01
N ALA A 225 -8.38 -18.20 16.63
CA ALA A 225 -8.47 -19.66 16.65
C ALA A 225 -9.78 -20.15 17.31
N GLU A 226 -10.30 -19.39 18.27
CA GLU A 226 -11.63 -19.64 18.85
C GLU A 226 -12.78 -19.31 17.90
N ARG A 227 -12.49 -18.60 16.78
CA ARG A 227 -13.48 -18.09 15.79
C ARG A 227 -13.06 -18.42 14.36
N PRO A 228 -12.93 -19.70 14.00
CA PRO A 228 -12.29 -20.12 12.74
C PRO A 228 -13.00 -19.56 11.49
N ALA A 229 -14.32 -19.47 11.50
CA ALA A 229 -15.05 -18.90 10.37
C ALA A 229 -14.73 -17.40 10.15
N LEU A 230 -14.56 -16.64 11.23
CA LEU A 230 -14.17 -15.23 11.16
C LEU A 230 -12.71 -15.08 10.70
N ALA A 231 -11.80 -15.92 11.21
CA ALA A 231 -10.41 -15.95 10.80
C ALA A 231 -10.26 -16.23 9.31
N VAL A 232 -10.94 -17.26 8.79
CA VAL A 232 -10.96 -17.60 7.36
C VAL A 232 -11.55 -16.47 6.53
N PHE A 233 -12.68 -15.89 6.95
CA PHE A 233 -13.34 -14.81 6.23
C PHE A 233 -12.46 -13.55 6.13
N LEU A 234 -11.85 -13.12 7.24
CA LEU A 234 -10.99 -11.96 7.27
C LEU A 234 -9.69 -12.19 6.48
N THR A 235 -9.09 -13.39 6.54
CA THR A 235 -7.94 -13.77 5.71
C THR A 235 -8.31 -13.75 4.22
N ALA A 236 -9.44 -14.35 3.85
CA ALA A 236 -9.93 -14.36 2.48
C ALA A 236 -10.16 -12.93 1.95
N SER A 237 -10.66 -12.03 2.78
CA SER A 237 -10.89 -10.63 2.42
C SER A 237 -9.60 -9.80 2.20
N LEU A 238 -8.42 -10.33 2.56
CA LEU A 238 -7.12 -9.74 2.21
C LEU A 238 -6.74 -10.00 0.75
N MET A 239 -7.26 -11.07 0.12
CA MET A 239 -6.80 -11.53 -1.19
C MET A 239 -6.82 -10.44 -2.28
N PRO A 240 -7.87 -9.60 -2.44
CA PRO A 240 -7.82 -8.53 -3.43
C PRO A 240 -6.61 -7.60 -3.25
N PHE A 241 -6.27 -7.25 -2.01
CA PHE A 241 -5.12 -6.39 -1.73
C PHE A 241 -3.79 -7.09 -2.01
N VAL A 242 -3.63 -8.35 -1.58
CA VAL A 242 -2.43 -9.15 -1.82
C VAL A 242 -2.20 -9.35 -3.33
N VAL A 243 -3.28 -9.62 -4.08
CA VAL A 243 -3.27 -9.79 -5.54
C VAL A 243 -2.87 -8.49 -6.23
N VAL A 244 -3.41 -7.33 -5.82
CA VAL A 244 -2.99 -6.02 -6.38
C VAL A 244 -1.51 -5.77 -6.13
N MET A 245 -1.01 -6.04 -4.93
CA MET A 245 0.41 -5.83 -4.61
C MET A 245 1.35 -6.70 -5.43
N ALA A 246 0.96 -7.94 -5.75
CA ALA A 246 1.71 -8.79 -6.68
C ALA A 246 1.50 -8.36 -8.14
N GLY A 247 0.31 -7.90 -8.48
CA GLY A 247 -0.05 -7.37 -9.80
C GLY A 247 0.74 -6.12 -10.18
N ASN A 248 1.19 -5.32 -9.22
CA ASN A 248 2.05 -4.16 -9.48
C ASN A 248 3.35 -4.54 -10.21
N TYR A 249 3.88 -5.74 -10.00
CA TYR A 249 4.95 -6.28 -10.83
C TYR A 249 4.47 -6.62 -12.25
N LEU A 250 3.29 -7.24 -12.34
CA LEU A 250 2.81 -7.84 -13.57
C LEU A 250 2.29 -6.80 -14.58
N VAL A 251 1.71 -5.70 -14.10
CA VAL A 251 1.06 -4.68 -14.95
C VAL A 251 2.03 -4.04 -15.98
N PRO A 252 3.22 -3.52 -15.59
CA PRO A 252 4.17 -2.97 -16.57
C PRO A 252 4.62 -4.01 -17.59
N VAL A 253 4.91 -5.25 -17.13
CA VAL A 253 5.31 -6.37 -18.00
C VAL A 253 4.21 -6.69 -19.00
N TYR A 254 2.97 -6.81 -18.55
CA TYR A 254 1.82 -7.11 -19.40
C TYR A 254 1.55 -6.03 -20.45
N VAL A 255 1.61 -4.75 -20.05
CA VAL A 255 1.41 -3.61 -20.96
C VAL A 255 2.48 -3.58 -22.04
N THR A 256 3.74 -3.86 -21.69
CA THR A 256 4.87 -3.80 -22.61
C THR A 256 4.93 -5.03 -23.51
N GLU A 257 4.89 -6.24 -22.94
CA GLU A 257 5.17 -7.48 -23.67
C GLU A 257 3.93 -8.07 -24.32
N THR A 258 2.76 -8.03 -23.65
CA THR A 258 1.53 -8.64 -24.15
C THR A 258 0.70 -7.66 -24.96
N LEU A 259 0.40 -6.48 -24.41
CA LEU A 259 -0.41 -5.48 -25.10
C LEU A 259 0.41 -4.69 -26.14
N ARG A 260 1.74 -4.70 -26.06
CA ARG A 260 2.67 -3.92 -26.89
C ARG A 260 2.28 -2.44 -26.94
N ALA A 261 1.86 -1.92 -25.79
CA ALA A 261 1.35 -0.57 -25.62
C ALA A 261 2.36 0.34 -24.92
N GLY A 262 2.20 1.65 -25.12
CA GLY A 262 3.10 2.65 -24.57
C GLY A 262 2.78 3.05 -23.13
N PRO A 263 3.61 3.93 -22.53
CA PRO A 263 3.47 4.39 -21.14
C PRO A 263 2.14 5.10 -20.87
N GLY A 264 1.50 5.68 -21.90
CA GLY A 264 0.18 6.28 -21.81
C GLY A 264 -0.90 5.26 -21.41
N THR A 265 -0.83 4.03 -21.93
CA THR A 265 -1.75 2.95 -21.55
C THR A 265 -1.58 2.58 -20.08
N PHE A 266 -0.33 2.50 -19.61
CA PHE A 266 -0.04 2.25 -18.20
C PHE A 266 -0.61 3.37 -17.31
N ALA A 267 -0.35 4.63 -17.65
CA ALA A 267 -0.90 5.77 -16.91
C ALA A 267 -2.44 5.78 -16.87
N VAL A 268 -3.10 5.55 -18.01
CA VAL A 268 -4.58 5.49 -18.10
C VAL A 268 -5.12 4.32 -17.25
N SER A 269 -4.42 3.19 -17.22
CA SER A 269 -4.83 2.04 -16.40
C SER A 269 -4.79 2.36 -14.89
N GLU A 270 -3.80 3.10 -14.42
CA GLU A 270 -3.71 3.53 -13.03
C GLU A 270 -4.82 4.53 -12.67
N VAL A 271 -5.12 5.47 -13.59
CA VAL A 271 -6.27 6.37 -13.43
C VAL A 271 -7.58 5.58 -13.36
N ALA A 272 -7.77 4.59 -14.22
CA ALA A 272 -8.95 3.72 -14.23
C ALA A 272 -9.10 2.95 -12.91
N PHE A 273 -8.00 2.39 -12.38
CA PHE A 273 -7.98 1.73 -11.07
C PHE A 273 -8.40 2.68 -9.95
N ALA A 274 -7.85 3.89 -9.92
CA ALA A 274 -8.19 4.88 -8.90
C ALA A 274 -9.64 5.36 -9.00
N VAL A 275 -10.20 5.52 -10.21
CA VAL A 275 -11.64 5.82 -10.43
C VAL A 275 -12.51 4.71 -9.82
N GLY A 276 -12.17 3.43 -10.06
CA GLY A 276 -12.86 2.30 -9.45
C GLY A 276 -12.79 2.32 -7.92
N ALA A 277 -11.59 2.58 -7.36
CA ALA A 277 -11.38 2.66 -5.92
C ALA A 277 -12.18 3.81 -5.27
N MET A 278 -12.24 4.98 -5.90
CA MET A 278 -13.08 6.08 -5.45
C MET A 278 -14.56 5.73 -5.51
N GLY A 279 -15.01 5.07 -6.60
CA GLY A 279 -16.39 4.59 -6.73
C GLY A 279 -16.80 3.67 -5.56
N ALA A 280 -15.91 2.76 -5.14
CA ALA A 280 -16.13 1.95 -3.95
C ALA A 280 -16.25 2.80 -2.68
N GLY A 281 -15.36 3.78 -2.48
CA GLY A 281 -15.37 4.69 -1.33
C GLY A 281 -16.68 5.46 -1.17
N PHE A 282 -17.30 5.87 -2.27
CA PHE A 282 -18.59 6.57 -2.25
C PHE A 282 -19.80 5.63 -2.11
N LEU A 283 -19.75 4.46 -2.73
CA LEU A 283 -20.90 3.56 -2.82
C LEU A 283 -21.02 2.66 -1.58
N LEU A 284 -19.90 2.14 -1.07
CA LEU A 284 -19.91 1.14 0.00
C LEU A 284 -20.52 1.62 1.33
N PRO A 285 -20.26 2.83 1.84
CA PRO A 285 -20.91 3.27 3.06
C PRO A 285 -22.43 3.21 3.00
N ARG A 286 -23.01 3.51 1.81
CA ARG A 286 -24.46 3.43 1.58
C ARG A 286 -24.97 1.99 1.47
N LEU A 287 -24.19 1.10 0.87
CA LEU A 287 -24.53 -0.32 0.75
C LEU A 287 -24.39 -1.06 2.08
N LEU A 288 -23.35 -0.78 2.85
CA LEU A 288 -23.10 -1.37 4.17
C LEU A 288 -24.17 -0.98 5.20
N SER A 289 -24.78 0.19 5.07
CA SER A 289 -25.90 0.60 5.92
C SER A 289 -27.20 -0.18 5.62
N ARG A 290 -27.30 -0.83 4.47
CA ARG A 290 -28.50 -1.56 4.01
C ARG A 290 -28.33 -3.07 3.96
N GLN A 291 -27.09 -3.57 3.92
CA GLN A 291 -26.81 -5.00 3.75
C GLN A 291 -25.79 -5.52 4.77
N ARG A 292 -25.87 -6.81 5.08
CA ARG A 292 -24.88 -7.46 5.93
C ARG A 292 -23.51 -7.53 5.26
N VAL A 293 -22.46 -7.11 5.95
CA VAL A 293 -21.07 -7.13 5.45
C VAL A 293 -20.66 -8.52 4.94
N GLY A 294 -21.08 -9.58 5.63
CA GLY A 294 -20.79 -10.96 5.24
C GLY A 294 -21.36 -11.37 3.88
N THR A 295 -22.38 -10.70 3.37
CA THR A 295 -22.93 -10.96 2.03
C THR A 295 -22.31 -10.02 0.98
N LEU A 296 -22.16 -8.76 1.34
CA LEU A 296 -21.66 -7.74 0.42
C LEU A 296 -20.18 -7.94 0.06
N LEU A 297 -19.35 -8.32 1.04
CA LEU A 297 -17.90 -8.45 0.83
C LEU A 297 -17.54 -9.53 -0.21
N PRO A 298 -18.08 -10.76 -0.19
CA PRO A 298 -17.86 -11.74 -1.27
C PRO A 298 -18.34 -11.28 -2.64
N LEU A 299 -19.42 -10.47 -2.73
CA LEU A 299 -19.88 -9.90 -4.00
C LEU A 299 -18.87 -8.88 -4.55
N ILE A 300 -18.30 -8.06 -3.69
CA ILE A 300 -17.23 -7.11 -4.07
C ILE A 300 -16.00 -7.88 -4.55
N MET A 301 -15.63 -8.97 -3.86
CA MET A 301 -14.54 -9.85 -4.27
C MET A 301 -14.85 -10.52 -5.62
N ALA A 302 -16.09 -10.85 -5.91
CA ALA A 302 -16.49 -11.37 -7.21
C ALA A 302 -16.34 -10.33 -8.34
N VAL A 303 -16.66 -9.05 -8.09
CA VAL A 303 -16.39 -7.96 -9.05
C VAL A 303 -14.88 -7.87 -9.36
N PHE A 304 -14.03 -7.96 -8.34
CA PHE A 304 -12.58 -8.01 -8.52
C PHE A 304 -12.14 -9.21 -9.37
N LEU A 305 -12.69 -10.40 -9.10
CA LEU A 305 -12.40 -11.63 -9.85
C LEU A 305 -12.78 -11.49 -11.33
N VAL A 306 -13.92 -10.86 -11.64
CA VAL A 306 -14.32 -10.57 -13.03
C VAL A 306 -13.25 -9.72 -13.73
N GLY A 307 -12.74 -8.68 -13.07
CA GLY A 307 -11.64 -7.87 -13.61
C GLY A 307 -10.40 -8.70 -13.92
N LEU A 308 -9.99 -9.62 -13.03
CA LEU A 308 -8.86 -10.52 -13.28
C LEU A 308 -9.11 -11.49 -14.44
N ILE A 309 -10.32 -12.05 -14.56
CA ILE A 309 -10.69 -12.93 -15.67
C ILE A 309 -10.55 -12.18 -17.00
N LEU A 310 -11.06 -10.96 -17.08
CA LEU A 310 -10.95 -10.14 -18.29
C LEU A 310 -9.49 -9.88 -18.68
N GLN A 311 -8.61 -9.56 -17.70
CA GLN A 311 -7.18 -9.37 -17.97
C GLN A 311 -6.46 -10.65 -18.39
N ALA A 312 -6.81 -11.79 -17.78
CA ALA A 312 -6.17 -13.07 -18.09
C ALA A 312 -6.57 -13.63 -19.47
N THR A 313 -7.81 -13.34 -19.92
CA THR A 313 -8.38 -13.99 -21.11
C THR A 313 -8.44 -13.12 -22.35
N LEU A 314 -8.50 -11.78 -22.17
CA LEU A 314 -8.73 -10.85 -23.28
C LEU A 314 -7.62 -9.78 -23.35
N PRO A 315 -6.54 -10.03 -24.12
CA PRO A 315 -5.38 -9.13 -24.20
C PRO A 315 -5.64 -7.93 -25.12
N PHE A 316 -6.71 -7.18 -24.87
CA PHE A 316 -7.04 -5.95 -25.57
C PHE A 316 -6.88 -4.75 -24.63
N THR A 317 -6.21 -3.70 -25.09
CA THR A 317 -5.95 -2.48 -24.29
C THR A 317 -7.21 -1.89 -23.66
N ALA A 318 -8.32 -1.80 -24.40
CA ALA A 318 -9.57 -1.27 -23.87
C ALA A 318 -10.18 -2.15 -22.75
N VAL A 319 -10.10 -3.48 -22.91
CA VAL A 319 -10.53 -4.44 -21.90
C VAL A 319 -9.65 -4.35 -20.65
N PHE A 320 -8.34 -4.25 -20.82
CA PHE A 320 -7.39 -4.10 -19.74
C PHE A 320 -7.69 -2.84 -18.90
N VAL A 321 -7.84 -1.68 -19.56
CA VAL A 321 -8.18 -0.42 -18.85
C VAL A 321 -9.55 -0.52 -18.16
N GLY A 322 -10.57 -1.06 -18.82
CA GLY A 322 -11.88 -1.28 -18.20
C GLY A 322 -11.85 -2.22 -17.00
N ALA A 323 -11.06 -3.29 -17.08
CA ALA A 323 -10.85 -4.23 -15.98
C ALA A 323 -10.19 -3.58 -14.76
N MET A 324 -9.29 -2.61 -14.96
CA MET A 324 -8.64 -1.87 -13.86
C MET A 324 -9.65 -1.11 -13.00
N VAL A 325 -10.77 -0.62 -13.58
CA VAL A 325 -11.87 -0.03 -12.78
C VAL A 325 -12.48 -1.05 -11.83
N LEU A 326 -12.73 -2.28 -12.32
CA LEU A 326 -13.28 -3.36 -11.50
C LEU A 326 -12.30 -3.80 -10.40
N LEU A 327 -11.02 -3.86 -10.73
CA LEU A 327 -9.96 -4.20 -9.76
C LEU A 327 -9.84 -3.12 -8.68
N GLY A 328 -9.85 -1.85 -9.05
CA GLY A 328 -9.83 -0.74 -8.11
C GLY A 328 -11.04 -0.74 -7.18
N PHE A 329 -12.24 -0.92 -7.73
CA PHE A 329 -13.48 -1.03 -6.97
C PHE A 329 -13.44 -2.21 -5.99
N GLY A 330 -13.07 -3.40 -6.46
CA GLY A 330 -13.01 -4.61 -5.65
C GLY A 330 -11.95 -4.55 -4.55
N ASN A 331 -10.78 -3.98 -4.84
CA ASN A 331 -9.69 -3.82 -3.87
C ASN A 331 -10.07 -2.85 -2.75
N ALA A 332 -10.45 -1.62 -3.08
CA ALA A 332 -10.83 -0.61 -2.10
C ALA A 332 -12.06 -1.06 -1.31
N GLY A 333 -13.04 -1.64 -2.01
CA GLY A 333 -14.26 -2.15 -1.40
C GLY A 333 -14.00 -3.27 -0.39
N SER A 334 -13.12 -4.21 -0.71
CA SER A 334 -12.75 -5.29 0.21
C SER A 334 -12.04 -4.75 1.46
N ARG A 335 -11.18 -3.75 1.32
CA ARG A 335 -10.53 -3.09 2.47
C ARG A 335 -11.54 -2.40 3.38
N VAL A 336 -12.46 -1.60 2.80
CA VAL A 336 -13.49 -0.90 3.56
C VAL A 336 -14.41 -1.89 4.27
N GLY A 337 -14.91 -2.90 3.56
CA GLY A 337 -15.79 -3.92 4.12
C GLY A 337 -15.12 -4.73 5.25
N ARG A 338 -13.86 -5.14 5.07
CA ARG A 338 -13.08 -5.81 6.11
C ARG A 338 -12.89 -4.94 7.34
N SER A 339 -12.50 -3.68 7.17
CA SER A 339 -12.32 -2.75 8.28
C SER A 339 -13.62 -2.53 9.04
N ALA A 340 -14.75 -2.38 8.34
CA ALA A 340 -16.06 -2.26 8.96
C ALA A 340 -16.43 -3.50 9.78
N LEU A 341 -16.20 -4.71 9.23
CA LEU A 341 -16.47 -5.96 9.95
C LEU A 341 -15.57 -6.09 11.19
N MET A 342 -14.28 -5.80 11.07
CA MET A 342 -13.36 -5.84 12.21
C MET A 342 -13.81 -4.91 13.34
N LEU A 343 -14.19 -3.67 13.02
CA LEU A 343 -14.69 -2.70 14.00
C LEU A 343 -15.97 -3.16 14.69
N GLN A 344 -16.83 -3.92 14.00
CA GLN A 344 -18.08 -4.43 14.55
C GLN A 344 -17.90 -5.67 15.43
N VAL A 345 -16.97 -6.56 15.09
CA VAL A 345 -16.87 -7.91 15.69
C VAL A 345 -15.70 -8.03 16.65
N VAL A 346 -14.59 -7.32 16.41
CA VAL A 346 -13.38 -7.44 17.22
C VAL A 346 -13.44 -6.47 18.41
N PRO A 347 -13.40 -6.95 19.67
CA PRO A 347 -13.38 -6.08 20.83
C PRO A 347 -12.16 -5.15 20.85
N ASN A 348 -12.33 -3.91 21.33
CA ASN A 348 -11.25 -2.92 21.40
C ASN A 348 -10.01 -3.42 22.14
N ALA A 349 -10.19 -4.26 23.17
CA ALA A 349 -9.10 -4.82 23.97
C ALA A 349 -8.12 -5.70 23.18
N VAL A 350 -8.58 -6.32 22.08
CA VAL A 350 -7.77 -7.22 21.25
C VAL A 350 -7.57 -6.71 19.81
N MET A 351 -8.18 -5.58 19.46
CA MET A 351 -8.16 -5.03 18.10
C MET A 351 -6.73 -4.84 17.57
N GLY A 352 -5.84 -4.27 18.37
CA GLY A 352 -4.45 -4.05 17.99
C GLY A 352 -3.72 -5.36 17.67
N ARG A 353 -3.93 -6.41 18.49
CA ARG A 353 -3.30 -7.73 18.34
C ARG A 353 -3.80 -8.45 17.09
N VAL A 354 -5.09 -8.41 16.82
CA VAL A 354 -5.70 -8.95 15.59
C VAL A 354 -5.20 -8.20 14.35
N THR A 355 -5.05 -6.88 14.43
CA THR A 355 -4.49 -6.06 13.35
C THR A 355 -3.04 -6.41 13.05
N VAL A 356 -2.20 -6.60 14.09
CA VAL A 356 -0.80 -7.04 13.94
C VAL A 356 -0.75 -8.43 13.29
N PHE A 357 -1.58 -9.37 13.74
CA PHE A 357 -1.67 -10.70 13.12
C PHE A 357 -1.97 -10.60 11.61
N PHE A 358 -3.00 -9.87 11.21
CA PHE A 358 -3.33 -9.72 9.78
C PHE A 358 -2.27 -8.97 8.99
N SER A 359 -1.52 -8.06 9.59
CA SER A 359 -0.38 -7.41 8.95
C SER A 359 0.75 -8.41 8.62
N VAL A 360 0.99 -9.39 9.49
CA VAL A 360 1.95 -10.47 9.25
C VAL A 360 1.42 -11.42 8.17
N VAL A 361 0.15 -11.84 8.26
CA VAL A 361 -0.50 -12.69 7.24
C VAL A 361 -0.43 -12.05 5.85
N ASP A 362 -0.78 -10.75 5.73
CA ASP A 362 -0.65 -10.00 4.48
C ASP A 362 0.76 -10.07 3.90
N ARG A 363 1.78 -9.84 4.73
CA ARG A 363 3.18 -9.85 4.27
C ARG A 363 3.63 -11.22 3.80
N VAL A 364 3.29 -12.27 4.55
CA VAL A 364 3.63 -13.66 4.18
C VAL A 364 2.96 -14.01 2.85
N LEU A 365 1.65 -13.78 2.73
CA LEU A 365 0.91 -14.07 1.51
C LEU A 365 1.44 -13.31 0.31
N ARG A 366 1.75 -12.02 0.49
CA ARG A 366 2.33 -11.17 -0.55
C ARG A 366 3.70 -11.68 -0.99
N THR A 367 4.58 -12.01 -0.04
CA THR A 367 5.91 -12.55 -0.34
C THR A 367 5.80 -13.85 -1.14
N LEU A 368 4.95 -14.78 -0.71
CA LEU A 368 4.73 -16.04 -1.42
C LEU A 368 4.17 -15.81 -2.83
N LEU A 369 3.21 -14.91 -2.97
CA LEU A 369 2.58 -14.63 -4.26
C LEU A 369 3.54 -13.91 -5.22
N VAL A 370 4.30 -12.92 -4.76
CA VAL A 370 5.32 -12.26 -5.58
C VAL A 370 6.42 -13.25 -5.98
N SER A 371 6.85 -14.13 -5.05
CA SER A 371 7.84 -15.16 -5.38
C SER A 371 7.32 -16.17 -6.41
N SER A 372 6.02 -16.46 -6.44
CA SER A 372 5.41 -17.34 -7.45
C SER A 372 5.38 -16.71 -8.86
N MET A 373 5.62 -15.40 -8.99
CA MET A 373 5.67 -14.72 -10.30
C MET A 373 6.85 -15.16 -11.18
N VAL A 374 7.73 -16.04 -10.70
CA VAL A 374 8.73 -16.74 -11.52
C VAL A 374 8.09 -17.44 -12.73
N VAL A 375 6.82 -17.80 -12.64
CA VAL A 375 6.05 -18.40 -13.73
C VAL A 375 5.98 -17.50 -14.98
N VAL A 376 6.09 -16.18 -14.79
CA VAL A 376 6.03 -15.18 -15.86
C VAL A 376 7.19 -15.33 -16.85
N ASP A 377 8.39 -15.67 -16.37
CA ASP A 377 9.57 -15.84 -17.24
C ASP A 377 9.46 -17.05 -18.18
N VAL A 378 8.76 -18.09 -17.71
CA VAL A 378 8.64 -19.33 -18.48
C VAL A 378 7.41 -19.30 -19.41
N TRP A 379 6.32 -18.68 -18.95
CA TRP A 379 5.00 -18.82 -19.56
C TRP A 379 4.35 -17.47 -19.90
N GLY A 380 5.08 -16.38 -19.71
CA GLY A 380 4.63 -15.02 -20.00
C GLY A 380 3.68 -14.41 -18.97
N ALA A 381 3.38 -13.13 -19.15
CA ALA A 381 2.57 -12.34 -18.21
C ALA A 381 1.15 -12.88 -17.99
N GLN A 382 0.55 -13.51 -19.01
CA GLN A 382 -0.79 -14.12 -18.89
C GLN A 382 -0.81 -15.26 -17.86
N ALA A 383 0.26 -16.07 -17.77
CA ALA A 383 0.37 -17.12 -16.75
C ALA A 383 0.43 -16.51 -15.34
N GLY A 384 1.09 -15.36 -15.18
CA GLY A 384 1.06 -14.60 -13.93
C GLY A 384 -0.37 -14.21 -13.51
N PHE A 385 -1.18 -13.68 -14.43
CA PHE A 385 -2.61 -13.43 -14.15
C PHE A 385 -3.37 -14.71 -13.83
N GLY A 386 -3.03 -15.85 -14.44
CA GLY A 386 -3.60 -17.16 -14.08
C GLY A 386 -3.36 -17.53 -12.61
N VAL A 387 -2.14 -17.30 -12.10
CA VAL A 387 -1.81 -17.50 -10.68
C VAL A 387 -2.61 -16.57 -9.78
N LEU A 388 -2.68 -15.27 -10.13
CA LEU A 388 -3.47 -14.28 -9.37
C LEU A 388 -4.95 -14.67 -9.33
N LEU A 389 -5.49 -15.15 -10.45
CA LEU A 389 -6.87 -15.61 -10.58
C LEU A 389 -7.14 -16.84 -9.70
N ALA A 390 -6.25 -17.83 -9.69
CA ALA A 390 -6.37 -19.01 -8.86
C ALA A 390 -6.41 -18.64 -7.35
N VAL A 391 -5.49 -17.78 -6.90
CA VAL A 391 -5.44 -17.29 -5.52
C VAL A 391 -6.71 -16.52 -5.16
N MET A 392 -7.18 -15.66 -6.06
CA MET A 392 -8.40 -14.88 -5.84
C MET A 392 -9.63 -15.76 -5.77
N LEU A 393 -9.74 -16.82 -6.62
CA LEU A 393 -10.83 -17.76 -6.62
C LEU A 393 -10.89 -18.54 -5.29
N VAL A 394 -9.74 -19.03 -4.81
CA VAL A 394 -9.64 -19.69 -3.50
C VAL A 394 -10.12 -18.76 -2.39
N GLY A 395 -9.67 -17.49 -2.40
CA GLY A 395 -10.11 -16.48 -1.45
C GLY A 395 -11.61 -16.23 -1.50
N LEU A 396 -12.20 -16.11 -2.69
CA LEU A 396 -13.63 -15.89 -2.86
C LEU A 396 -14.45 -17.09 -2.35
N VAL A 397 -14.05 -18.31 -2.69
CA VAL A 397 -14.72 -19.54 -2.22
C VAL A 397 -14.66 -19.64 -0.69
N ALA A 398 -13.48 -19.37 -0.10
CA ALA A 398 -13.30 -19.37 1.35
C ALA A 398 -14.21 -18.33 2.04
N ALA A 399 -14.28 -17.10 1.50
CA ALA A 399 -15.17 -16.07 2.00
C ALA A 399 -16.65 -16.46 1.86
N TRP A 400 -17.02 -17.05 0.74
CA TRP A 400 -18.40 -17.48 0.47
C TRP A 400 -18.87 -18.59 1.40
N ILE A 401 -18.02 -19.57 1.70
CA ILE A 401 -18.32 -20.67 2.62
C ILE A 401 -18.40 -20.16 4.07
N SER A 402 -17.38 -19.39 4.50
CA SER A 402 -17.26 -18.95 5.89
C SER A 402 -18.32 -17.92 6.30
N ARG A 403 -18.88 -17.15 5.36
CA ARG A 403 -19.92 -16.11 5.63
C ARG A 403 -21.14 -16.60 6.40
N LYS A 404 -21.52 -17.88 6.20
CA LYS A 404 -22.71 -18.47 6.83
C LYS A 404 -22.55 -18.66 8.34
N ARG A 405 -21.31 -18.70 8.82
CA ARG A 405 -20.94 -18.92 10.23
C ARG A 405 -20.40 -17.67 10.92
N LEU A 406 -20.51 -16.51 10.26
CA LEU A 406 -20.13 -15.25 10.90
C LEU A 406 -21.09 -14.91 12.03
N PRO A 407 -20.60 -14.30 13.14
CA PRO A 407 -21.47 -13.82 14.19
C PRO A 407 -22.49 -12.82 13.63
N VAL A 408 -23.73 -12.97 14.05
CA VAL A 408 -24.80 -12.01 13.69
C VAL A 408 -24.51 -10.71 14.45
N VAL A 409 -24.10 -9.68 13.70
CA VAL A 409 -24.00 -8.33 14.29
C VAL A 409 -25.41 -7.76 14.31
N PRO A 410 -25.93 -7.33 15.46
CA PRO A 410 -27.20 -6.60 15.51
C PRO A 410 -27.10 -5.35 14.65
N ALA A 411 -28.15 -5.05 13.90
CA ALA A 411 -28.23 -3.89 13.04
C ALA A 411 -28.24 -2.60 13.86
#